data_1d0da78aeaad8afa1aea0e0fe81bae7d
#
_entry.id   1d0da78aeaad8afa1aea0e0fe81bae7d
#
_cell.length_a   1.000
_cell.length_b   1.000
_cell.length_c   1.000
_cell.angle_alpha   90.00
_cell.angle_beta   90.00
_cell.angle_gamma   90.00
#
_symmetry.space_group_name_H-M   'P 1'
#
loop_
_entity.id
_entity.type
_entity.pdbx_description
1 polymer ?
#
loop_
_entity_poly.entity_id
_entity_poly.type
_entity_poly.pdbx_seq_one_letter_code
_entity_poly.pdbx_strand_id
1 'polypeptide(L)'
;MFDDENKAPAAGRPPHAKRLGRELAMQYLFRCDMRGELPDAAGFDLFFDEVREEHGLHENRFARKGREYAVELYTAVAVHREKIDETIRQRSEHWDWNRLSLVDRNIMRIAVAEMLFFDAVPPVVSIDEAVEIARDYSGETAGNFINGVLNGVKDTLKRSPRGDKAAKE
;
A
#
# COMPACT_ATOMS: atom_id res chain seq x y z
N MET A 1 13.06 -9.24 4.46
CA MET A 1 11.79 -8.60 4.11
C MET A 1 11.67 -8.28 2.62
N PHE A 2 12.74 -7.90 1.99
CA PHE A 2 12.92 -7.92 0.53
C PHE A 2 13.74 -9.14 0.09
N ASP A 3 13.73 -10.19 0.94
CA ASP A 3 14.43 -11.42 0.68
C ASP A 3 13.77 -12.15 -0.47
N ASP A 4 14.07 -11.69 -1.65
CA ASP A 4 14.15 -12.59 -2.78
C ASP A 4 14.81 -11.86 -3.95
N GLU A 5 16.12 -11.71 -3.88
CA GLU A 5 16.90 -11.59 -5.11
C GLU A 5 16.70 -12.80 -6.05
N ASN A 6 15.89 -13.78 -5.63
CA ASN A 6 15.68 -15.02 -6.36
C ASN A 6 14.22 -15.41 -6.59
N LYS A 7 13.26 -14.55 -6.22
CA LYS A 7 11.92 -14.68 -6.75
C LYS A 7 11.90 -13.93 -8.08
N ALA A 8 12.12 -14.68 -9.13
CA ALA A 8 11.82 -14.17 -10.47
C ALA A 8 10.46 -13.47 -10.40
N PRO A 9 10.34 -12.23 -10.88
CA PRO A 9 9.03 -11.58 -10.96
C PRO A 9 8.09 -12.54 -11.64
N ALA A 10 6.90 -12.69 -11.09
CA ALA A 10 5.87 -13.54 -11.69
C ALA A 10 5.92 -13.32 -13.19
N ALA A 11 6.15 -14.40 -13.93
CA ALA A 11 6.58 -14.37 -15.33
C ALA A 11 5.84 -13.28 -16.09
N GLY A 12 6.54 -12.23 -16.53
CA GLY A 12 6.08 -11.26 -17.51
C GLY A 12 5.86 -9.82 -17.05
N ARG A 13 5.96 -9.45 -15.75
CA ARG A 13 5.87 -8.03 -15.35
C ARG A 13 7.22 -7.48 -14.92
N PRO A 14 7.72 -6.42 -15.57
CA PRO A 14 8.91 -5.72 -15.10
C PRO A 14 8.71 -5.15 -13.70
N PRO A 15 9.77 -4.99 -12.88
CA PRO A 15 9.67 -4.32 -11.58
C PRO A 15 8.99 -2.97 -11.73
N HIS A 16 7.96 -2.72 -10.92
CA HIS A 16 7.17 -1.50 -10.99
C HIS A 16 7.50 -0.59 -9.80
N ALA A 17 7.90 0.65 -10.06
CA ALA A 17 8.28 1.60 -9.02
C ALA A 17 7.14 1.89 -8.02
N LYS A 18 5.90 1.90 -8.47
CA LYS A 18 4.73 2.07 -7.60
C LYS A 18 4.54 0.89 -6.65
N ARG A 19 4.81 -0.33 -7.10
CA ARG A 19 4.79 -1.50 -6.22
C ARG A 19 5.83 -1.36 -5.11
N LEU A 20 7.06 -0.99 -5.45
CA LEU A 20 8.09 -0.68 -4.47
C LEU A 20 7.63 0.41 -3.50
N GLY A 21 7.04 1.47 -4.00
CA GLY A 21 6.50 2.56 -3.18
C GLY A 21 5.43 2.10 -2.20
N ARG A 22 4.52 1.22 -2.62
CA ARG A 22 3.49 0.63 -1.76
C ARG A 22 4.09 -0.22 -0.64
N GLU A 23 5.07 -1.04 -0.96
CA GLU A 23 5.75 -1.89 0.02
C GLU A 23 6.56 -1.07 1.02
N LEU A 24 7.30 -0.07 0.56
CA LEU A 24 8.04 0.85 1.43
C LEU A 24 7.11 1.64 2.37
N ALA A 25 6.01 2.16 1.85
CA ALA A 25 5.02 2.89 2.64
C ALA A 25 4.38 1.99 3.71
N MET A 26 4.00 0.77 3.34
CA MET A 26 3.44 -0.21 4.26
C MET A 26 4.41 -0.53 5.40
N GLN A 27 5.66 -0.80 5.08
CA GLN A 27 6.68 -1.13 6.07
C GLN A 27 6.98 0.04 7.00
N TYR A 28 7.06 1.25 6.45
CA TYR A 28 7.28 2.44 7.26
C TYR A 28 6.11 2.72 8.21
N LEU A 29 4.87 2.65 7.72
CA LEU A 29 3.68 2.81 8.55
C LEU A 29 3.59 1.72 9.63
N PHE A 30 3.91 0.48 9.28
CA PHE A 30 4.02 -0.62 10.25
C PHE A 30 5.03 -0.31 11.35
N ARG A 31 6.22 0.17 10.99
CA ARG A 31 7.26 0.56 11.95
C ARG A 31 6.78 1.68 12.88
N CYS A 32 6.12 2.69 12.33
CA CYS A 32 5.56 3.78 13.12
C CYS A 32 4.50 3.27 14.11
N ASP A 33 3.58 2.41 13.66
CA ASP A 33 2.55 1.83 14.51
C ASP A 33 3.15 0.98 15.66
N MET A 34 4.18 0.19 15.35
CA MET A 34 4.88 -0.62 16.34
C MET A 34 5.60 0.21 17.41
N ARG A 35 6.06 1.40 17.06
CA ARG A 35 6.77 2.31 17.95
C ARG A 35 5.87 3.35 18.62
N GLY A 36 4.61 3.44 18.19
CA GLY A 36 3.71 4.50 18.65
C GLY A 36 4.13 5.89 18.18
N GLU A 37 4.78 5.98 17.03
CA GLU A 37 5.29 7.21 16.43
C GLU A 37 4.39 7.66 15.28
N LEU A 38 4.34 8.97 15.04
CA LEU A 38 3.69 9.52 13.85
C LEU A 38 4.66 9.52 12.67
N PRO A 39 4.19 9.19 11.46
CA PRO A 39 5.03 9.28 10.26
C PRO A 39 5.48 10.70 9.99
N ASP A 40 6.77 10.88 9.71
CA ASP A 40 7.34 12.14 9.26
C ASP A 40 8.48 11.93 8.25
N ALA A 41 8.93 13.02 7.63
CA ALA A 41 9.96 12.95 6.60
C ALA A 41 11.31 12.48 7.14
N ALA A 42 11.72 12.94 8.32
CA ALA A 42 13.00 12.57 8.91
C ALA A 42 13.02 11.09 9.31
N GLY A 43 11.94 10.57 9.88
CA GLY A 43 11.78 9.15 10.20
C GLY A 43 11.77 8.28 8.96
N PHE A 44 11.14 8.73 7.89
CA PHE A 44 11.14 8.00 6.61
C PHE A 44 12.54 7.96 5.98
N ASP A 45 13.28 9.06 6.00
CA ASP A 45 14.65 9.09 5.47
C ASP A 45 15.56 8.08 6.18
N LEU A 46 15.49 8.01 7.50
CA LEU A 46 16.25 7.02 8.29
C LEU A 46 15.82 5.58 7.94
N PHE A 47 14.52 5.33 7.88
CA PHE A 47 13.98 4.04 7.48
C PHE A 47 14.45 3.63 6.08
N PHE A 48 14.38 4.54 5.11
CA PHE A 48 14.78 4.26 3.74
C PHE A 48 16.28 3.97 3.63
N ASP A 49 17.13 4.70 4.35
CA ASP A 49 18.57 4.45 4.38
C ASP A 49 18.89 3.07 4.96
N GLU A 50 18.23 2.66 6.04
CA GLU A 50 18.39 1.31 6.62
C GLU A 50 17.97 0.23 5.62
N VAL A 51 16.80 0.36 4.98
CA VAL A 51 16.30 -0.58 3.97
C VAL A 51 17.27 -0.69 2.79
N ARG A 52 17.79 0.44 2.33
CA ARG A 52 18.74 0.48 1.23
C ARG A 52 20.03 -0.26 1.55
N GLU A 53 20.56 -0.09 2.77
CA GLU A 53 21.76 -0.78 3.23
C GLU A 53 21.55 -2.29 3.40
N GLU A 54 20.44 -2.68 4.06
CA GLU A 54 20.14 -4.08 4.35
C GLU A 54 19.86 -4.90 3.10
N HIS A 55 19.17 -4.31 2.12
CA HIS A 55 18.68 -5.04 0.94
C HIS A 55 19.43 -4.70 -0.35
N GLY A 56 20.53 -3.97 -0.26
CA GLY A 56 21.34 -3.64 -1.41
C GLY A 56 20.59 -2.88 -2.49
N LEU A 57 19.59 -2.06 -2.12
CA LEU A 57 18.80 -1.29 -3.06
C LEU A 57 19.68 -0.20 -3.68
N HIS A 58 20.11 -0.44 -4.92
CA HIS A 58 20.97 0.49 -5.62
C HIS A 58 20.26 1.81 -5.92
N GLU A 59 20.98 2.89 -5.78
CA GLU A 59 20.50 4.22 -6.13
C GLU A 59 20.35 4.33 -7.66
N ASN A 60 19.12 4.18 -8.12
CA ASN A 60 18.76 4.28 -9.53
C ASN A 60 17.37 4.94 -9.68
N ARG A 61 16.95 5.13 -10.93
CA ARG A 61 15.64 5.75 -11.22
C ARG A 61 14.46 4.99 -10.60
N PHE A 62 14.52 3.68 -10.60
CA PHE A 62 13.48 2.83 -10.02
C PHE A 62 13.34 3.04 -8.52
N ALA A 63 14.45 2.98 -7.78
CA ALA A 63 14.46 3.21 -6.34
C ALA A 63 14.00 4.61 -5.96
N ARG A 64 14.46 5.62 -6.71
CA ARG A 64 14.04 7.02 -6.50
C ARG A 64 12.54 7.21 -6.71
N LYS A 65 11.98 6.69 -7.80
CA LYS A 65 10.54 6.77 -8.07
C LYS A 65 9.71 6.00 -7.03
N GLY A 66 10.18 4.84 -6.61
CA GLY A 66 9.55 4.07 -5.55
C GLY A 66 9.53 4.84 -4.22
N ARG A 67 10.64 5.48 -3.87
CA ARG A 67 10.74 6.33 -2.68
C ARG A 67 9.79 7.51 -2.74
N GLU A 68 9.76 8.25 -3.84
CA GLU A 68 8.85 9.39 -4.05
C GLU A 68 7.39 8.96 -3.89
N TYR A 69 7.01 7.85 -4.48
CA TYR A 69 5.65 7.32 -4.36
C TYR A 69 5.32 6.87 -2.93
N ALA A 70 6.26 6.27 -2.22
CA ALA A 70 6.09 5.91 -0.82
C ALA A 70 5.82 7.13 0.06
N VAL A 71 6.51 8.25 -0.19
CA VAL A 71 6.29 9.52 0.52
C VAL A 71 4.88 10.05 0.28
N GLU A 72 4.40 10.04 -0.96
CA GLU A 72 3.03 10.44 -1.29
C GLU A 72 2.00 9.56 -0.55
N LEU A 73 2.22 8.26 -0.52
CA LEU A 73 1.31 7.29 0.11
C LEU A 73 1.26 7.43 1.63
N TYR A 74 2.41 7.40 2.32
CA TYR A 74 2.37 7.50 3.77
C TYR A 74 1.87 8.86 4.24
N THR A 75 2.16 9.91 3.49
CA THR A 75 1.65 11.25 3.79
C THR A 75 0.12 11.29 3.69
N ALA A 76 -0.45 10.75 2.62
CA ALA A 76 -1.90 10.67 2.46
C ALA A 76 -2.56 9.86 3.59
N VAL A 77 -1.96 8.73 3.97
CA VAL A 77 -2.45 7.92 5.09
C VAL A 77 -2.36 8.70 6.40
N ALA A 78 -1.27 9.38 6.68
CA ALA A 78 -1.10 10.16 7.90
C ALA A 78 -2.11 11.31 8.00
N VAL A 79 -2.30 12.06 6.92
CA VAL A 79 -3.21 13.21 6.86
C VAL A 79 -4.68 12.76 6.99
N HIS A 80 -5.05 11.65 6.38
CA HIS A 80 -6.44 11.18 6.30
C HIS A 80 -6.71 9.92 7.13
N ARG A 81 -5.93 9.66 8.16
CA ARG A 81 -5.95 8.43 8.95
C ARG A 81 -7.34 8.05 9.42
N GLU A 82 -8.07 8.97 10.05
CA GLU A 82 -9.40 8.71 10.60
C GLU A 82 -10.41 8.33 9.53
N LYS A 83 -10.43 9.07 8.43
CA LYS A 83 -11.33 8.78 7.30
C LYS A 83 -11.03 7.43 6.66
N ILE A 84 -9.76 7.12 6.47
CA ILE A 84 -9.32 5.85 5.89
C ILE A 84 -9.71 4.69 6.80
N ASP A 85 -9.39 4.76 8.08
CA ASP A 85 -9.70 3.70 9.04
C ASP A 85 -11.20 3.47 9.19
N GLU A 86 -11.99 4.55 9.23
CA GLU A 86 -13.45 4.44 9.27
C GLU A 86 -14.01 3.78 8.01
N THR A 87 -13.49 4.14 6.84
CA THR A 87 -13.88 3.52 5.57
C THR A 87 -13.63 2.01 5.57
N ILE A 88 -12.49 1.58 6.10
CA ILE A 88 -12.16 0.15 6.23
C ILE A 88 -13.09 -0.53 7.23
N ARG A 89 -13.31 0.07 8.41
CA ARG A 89 -14.19 -0.49 9.45
C ARG A 89 -15.61 -0.73 8.97
N GLN A 90 -16.16 0.19 8.20
CA GLN A 90 -17.50 0.06 7.62
C GLN A 90 -17.66 -1.15 6.69
N ARG A 91 -16.57 -1.63 6.10
CA ARG A 91 -16.54 -2.78 5.20
C ARG A 91 -15.97 -4.05 5.83
N SER A 92 -15.62 -3.99 7.10
CA SER A 92 -15.08 -5.13 7.87
C SER A 92 -15.83 -5.32 9.20
N GLU A 93 -17.13 -5.07 9.24
CA GLU A 93 -17.97 -5.04 10.45
C GLU A 93 -17.96 -6.34 11.26
N HIS A 94 -17.75 -7.49 10.60
CA HIS A 94 -17.68 -8.80 11.25
C HIS A 94 -16.30 -9.11 11.86
N TRP A 95 -15.35 -8.19 11.74
CA TRP A 95 -13.98 -8.38 12.20
C TRP A 95 -13.64 -7.36 13.30
N ASP A 96 -13.02 -7.85 14.36
CA ASP A 96 -12.48 -6.97 15.39
C ASP A 96 -11.24 -6.25 14.81
N TRP A 97 -11.33 -4.93 14.71
CA TRP A 97 -10.24 -4.08 14.23
C TRP A 97 -8.92 -4.36 14.96
N ASN A 98 -8.98 -4.55 16.27
CA ASN A 98 -7.80 -4.78 17.10
C ASN A 98 -7.15 -6.17 16.88
N ARG A 99 -7.88 -7.09 16.27
CA ARG A 99 -7.36 -8.43 15.92
C ARG A 99 -6.74 -8.48 14.54
N LEU A 100 -6.98 -7.49 13.70
CA LEU A 100 -6.31 -7.39 12.40
C LEU A 100 -4.83 -7.09 12.62
N SER A 101 -3.95 -7.77 11.90
CA SER A 101 -2.52 -7.50 11.97
C SER A 101 -2.21 -6.07 11.54
N LEU A 102 -1.15 -5.46 12.08
CA LEU A 102 -0.71 -4.14 11.66
C LEU A 102 -0.24 -4.12 10.20
N VAL A 103 0.28 -5.23 9.70
CA VAL A 103 0.62 -5.37 8.28
C VAL A 103 -0.62 -5.26 7.42
N ASP A 104 -1.65 -6.04 7.70
CA ASP A 104 -2.89 -6.05 6.92
C ASP A 104 -3.63 -4.71 6.99
N ARG A 105 -3.68 -4.09 8.18
CA ARG A 105 -4.25 -2.73 8.32
C ARG A 105 -3.54 -1.73 7.42
N ASN A 106 -2.20 -1.74 7.41
CA ASN A 106 -1.44 -0.77 6.63
C ASN A 106 -1.50 -1.05 5.13
N ILE A 107 -1.59 -2.30 4.71
CA ILE A 107 -1.89 -2.64 3.31
C ILE A 107 -3.24 -2.05 2.89
N MET A 108 -4.27 -2.25 3.69
CA MET A 108 -5.61 -1.70 3.39
C MET A 108 -5.64 -0.17 3.44
N ARG A 109 -4.94 0.46 4.38
CA ARG A 109 -4.83 1.92 4.47
C ARG A 109 -4.22 2.53 3.20
N ILE A 110 -3.18 1.92 2.68
CA ILE A 110 -2.53 2.37 1.44
C ILE A 110 -3.48 2.24 0.26
N ALA A 111 -4.14 1.09 0.11
CA ALA A 111 -5.08 0.88 -0.98
C ALA A 111 -6.28 1.85 -0.92
N VAL A 112 -6.84 2.07 0.26
CA VAL A 112 -7.94 3.02 0.45
C VAL A 112 -7.48 4.46 0.20
N ALA A 113 -6.28 4.83 0.63
CA ALA A 113 -5.70 6.14 0.32
C ALA A 113 -5.60 6.37 -1.20
N GLU A 114 -5.13 5.37 -1.95
CA GLU A 114 -5.09 5.43 -3.41
C GLU A 114 -6.50 5.58 -4.01
N MET A 115 -7.45 4.77 -3.56
CA MET A 115 -8.82 4.82 -4.06
C MET A 115 -9.51 6.16 -3.80
N LEU A 116 -9.25 6.79 -2.67
CA LEU A 116 -9.89 8.05 -2.28
C LEU A 116 -9.19 9.30 -2.83
N PHE A 117 -7.87 9.28 -2.95
CA PHE A 117 -7.08 10.51 -3.17
C PHE A 117 -6.14 10.48 -4.38
N PHE A 118 -5.98 9.35 -5.05
CA PHE A 118 -5.06 9.19 -6.19
C PHE A 118 -5.83 8.88 -7.46
N ASP A 119 -6.34 9.91 -8.12
CA ASP A 119 -7.20 9.76 -9.30
C ASP A 119 -6.50 9.04 -10.47
N ALA A 120 -5.18 9.14 -10.56
CA ALA A 120 -4.41 8.47 -11.60
C ALA A 120 -4.32 6.94 -11.42
N VAL A 121 -4.69 6.41 -10.25
CA VAL A 121 -4.65 4.97 -9.98
C VAL A 121 -6.08 4.42 -10.02
N PRO A 122 -6.40 3.53 -10.97
CA PRO A 122 -7.71 2.88 -10.99
C PRO A 122 -7.93 2.04 -9.72
N PRO A 123 -9.12 2.07 -9.11
CA PRO A 123 -9.40 1.28 -7.90
C PRO A 123 -9.08 -0.20 -8.00
N VAL A 124 -9.34 -0.82 -9.16
CA VAL A 124 -9.01 -2.25 -9.38
C VAL A 124 -7.51 -2.52 -9.30
N VAL A 125 -6.68 -1.57 -9.71
CA VAL A 125 -5.20 -1.69 -9.60
C VAL A 125 -4.78 -1.64 -8.14
N SER A 126 -5.33 -0.71 -7.35
CA SER A 126 -5.04 -0.62 -5.91
C SER A 126 -5.42 -1.91 -5.18
N ILE A 127 -6.55 -2.53 -5.54
CA ILE A 127 -6.99 -3.80 -4.95
C ILE A 127 -6.05 -4.93 -5.33
N ASP A 128 -5.75 -5.09 -6.61
CA ASP A 128 -4.89 -6.18 -7.10
C ASP A 128 -3.50 -6.11 -6.48
N GLU A 129 -2.92 -4.92 -6.38
CA GLU A 129 -1.63 -4.70 -5.75
C GLU A 129 -1.66 -5.00 -4.24
N ALA A 130 -2.70 -4.55 -3.54
CA ALA A 130 -2.87 -4.82 -2.13
C ALA A 130 -3.01 -6.32 -1.84
N VAL A 131 -3.77 -7.04 -2.65
CA VAL A 131 -3.96 -8.48 -2.51
C VAL A 131 -2.65 -9.24 -2.75
N GLU A 132 -1.87 -8.86 -3.76
CA GLU A 132 -0.56 -9.46 -4.01
C GLU A 132 0.41 -9.22 -2.86
N ILE A 133 0.48 -8.00 -2.33
CA ILE A 133 1.31 -7.67 -1.16
C ILE A 133 0.86 -8.50 0.05
N ALA A 134 -0.45 -8.58 0.30
CA ALA A 134 -0.98 -9.36 1.41
C ALA A 134 -0.63 -10.85 1.31
N ARG A 135 -0.69 -11.43 0.13
CA ARG A 135 -0.28 -12.83 -0.11
C ARG A 135 1.19 -13.04 0.19
N ASP A 136 2.04 -12.12 -0.23
CA ASP A 136 3.49 -12.21 -0.01
C ASP A 136 3.87 -12.05 1.47
N TYR A 137 3.21 -11.16 2.21
CA TYR A 137 3.56 -10.85 3.61
C TYR A 137 2.75 -11.63 4.66
N SER A 138 1.49 -11.98 4.37
CA SER A 138 0.56 -12.55 5.35
C SER A 138 -0.08 -13.87 4.89
N GLY A 139 0.01 -14.22 3.61
CA GLY A 139 -0.52 -15.46 3.03
C GLY A 139 -1.88 -15.31 2.34
N GLU A 140 -2.39 -16.43 1.79
CA GLU A 140 -3.61 -16.48 0.97
C GLU A 140 -4.87 -16.02 1.73
N THR A 141 -5.04 -16.44 2.97
CA THR A 141 -6.21 -16.08 3.78
C THR A 141 -6.31 -14.56 3.97
N ALA A 142 -5.20 -13.89 4.24
CA ALA A 142 -5.13 -12.44 4.35
C ALA A 142 -5.47 -11.77 3.01
N GLY A 143 -4.92 -12.29 1.91
CA GLY A 143 -5.21 -11.79 0.57
C GLY A 143 -6.70 -11.86 0.22
N ASN A 144 -7.36 -12.97 0.53
CA ASN A 144 -8.79 -13.15 0.30
C ASN A 144 -9.65 -12.19 1.14
N PHE A 145 -9.29 -12.02 2.40
CA PHE A 145 -9.97 -11.09 3.31
C PHE A 145 -9.85 -9.63 2.82
N ILE A 146 -8.64 -9.19 2.49
CA ILE A 146 -8.36 -7.85 1.99
C ILE A 146 -9.08 -7.61 0.67
N ASN A 147 -9.11 -8.58 -0.23
CA ASN A 147 -9.86 -8.49 -1.48
C ASN A 147 -11.34 -8.21 -1.22
N GLY A 148 -11.97 -8.91 -0.30
CA GLY A 148 -13.38 -8.70 0.06
C GLY A 148 -13.64 -7.32 0.63
N VAL A 149 -12.82 -6.85 1.58
CA VAL A 149 -12.96 -5.52 2.19
C VAL A 149 -12.79 -4.41 1.14
N LEU A 150 -11.74 -4.50 0.34
CA LEU A 150 -11.42 -3.45 -0.63
C LEU A 150 -12.41 -3.41 -1.80
N ASN A 151 -12.97 -4.54 -2.23
CA ASN A 151 -14.08 -4.54 -3.19
C ASN A 151 -15.32 -3.86 -2.60
N GLY A 152 -15.62 -4.06 -1.34
CA GLY A 152 -16.68 -3.32 -0.64
C GLY A 152 -16.45 -1.82 -0.62
N VAL A 153 -15.22 -1.38 -0.39
CA VAL A 153 -14.86 0.05 -0.50
C VAL A 153 -15.03 0.56 -1.93
N LYS A 154 -14.52 -0.17 -2.91
CA LYS A 154 -14.64 0.18 -4.33
C LYS A 154 -16.09 0.44 -4.74
N ASP A 155 -17.02 -0.40 -4.31
CA ASP A 155 -18.43 -0.32 -4.65
C ASP A 155 -19.12 0.95 -4.11
N THR A 156 -18.51 1.63 -3.13
CA THR A 156 -18.99 2.90 -2.60
C THR A 156 -18.44 4.13 -3.32
N LEU A 157 -17.46 3.96 -4.20
CA LEU A 157 -16.82 5.08 -4.88
C LEU A 157 -17.70 5.63 -6.01
N LYS A 158 -17.68 6.95 -6.16
CA LYS A 158 -18.38 7.65 -7.26
C LYS A 158 -17.60 7.68 -8.58
N ARG A 159 -16.36 7.16 -8.57
CA ARG A 159 -15.46 7.13 -9.74
C ARG A 159 -15.51 5.75 -10.42
N SER A 160 -15.10 5.71 -11.69
CA SER A 160 -15.02 4.44 -12.42
C SER A 160 -14.00 3.49 -11.76
N PRO A 161 -14.37 2.21 -11.53
CA PRO A 161 -13.46 1.21 -10.96
C PRO A 161 -12.19 0.96 -11.80
N ARG A 162 -12.27 1.18 -13.11
CA ARG A 162 -11.18 0.99 -14.07
C ARG A 162 -10.44 2.28 -14.43
N GLY A 163 -10.79 3.37 -13.76
CA GLY A 163 -10.34 4.71 -14.10
C GLY A 163 -11.15 5.33 -15.23
N ASP A 164 -11.25 6.65 -15.21
CA ASP A 164 -11.87 7.37 -16.31
C ASP A 164 -10.90 7.32 -17.49
N LYS A 165 -11.37 6.79 -18.61
CA LYS A 165 -10.64 7.01 -19.87
C LYS A 165 -10.71 8.51 -20.10
N ALA A 166 -9.55 9.15 -20.14
CA ALA A 166 -9.47 10.51 -20.61
C ALA A 166 -10.31 10.59 -21.91
N ALA A 167 -11.30 11.48 -21.93
CA ALA A 167 -12.03 11.74 -23.14
C ALA A 167 -10.98 12.14 -24.17
N LYS A 168 -10.74 11.29 -25.14
CA LYS A 168 -9.96 11.65 -26.31
C LYS A 168 -10.88 12.54 -27.13
N GLU A 169 -10.75 13.83 -26.91
CA GLU A 169 -11.14 14.79 -27.95
C GLU A 169 -10.10 14.80 -29.05
#